data_3d1da2ccbbdb06658b95603fc0f7a1d6
#
_entry.id   3d1da2ccbbdb06658b95603fc0f7a1d6
#
_cell.length_a   1.000
_cell.length_b   1.000
_cell.length_c   1.000
_cell.angle_alpha   90.00
_cell.angle_beta   90.00
_cell.angle_gamma   90.00
#
_symmetry.space_group_name_H-M   'P 1'
#
loop_
_entity.id
_entity.type
_entity.pdbx_description
1 polymer ?
#
loop_
_entity_poly.entity_id
_entity_poly.type
_entity_poly.pdbx_seq_one_letter_code
_entity_poly.pdbx_strand_id
1 'polypeptide(L)'
;MSPKNDTPILLATFVLTTGLIGGGLWLLSQNSGLNLGQLLPGKAPANREGTTGTNPATIQAVKNVPSGIFSYGGSTSWAPIRAKIDPAIHAAFPSFRLRYTDPLGGTAGSSAGIRMLLNGQIAFAQSSRPLEPQEYKQAEQRGFQLKQVPIAIEGIAIAVHPTLPLPGLTLEQLRQIYTGRLTNWREVGGPNLPITPYSRRVQDAGTVEFFITTILQGQPLGRNVQSVASTTEALRKVANTPGSIYYASAP
;
A
#
# COMPACT_ATOMS: atom_id res chain seq x y z
N MET A 1 32.45 -30.25 8.95
CA MET A 1 31.70 -29.58 7.87
C MET A 1 31.65 -28.09 8.20
N SER A 2 32.40 -27.26 7.48
CA SER A 2 32.42 -25.80 7.68
C SER A 2 31.16 -25.14 7.13
N PRO A 3 30.62 -24.12 7.79
CA PRO A 3 29.48 -23.38 7.26
C PRO A 3 29.93 -22.59 6.03
N LYS A 4 29.20 -22.71 4.93
CA LYS A 4 29.41 -21.91 3.71
C LYS A 4 29.04 -20.46 4.00
N ASN A 5 29.98 -19.56 3.75
CA ASN A 5 29.81 -18.12 3.87
C ASN A 5 28.83 -17.60 2.81
N ASP A 6 27.61 -17.30 3.21
CA ASP A 6 26.59 -16.66 2.35
C ASP A 6 26.75 -15.12 2.26
N THR A 7 27.78 -14.58 2.89
CA THR A 7 28.10 -13.15 2.92
C THR A 7 28.27 -12.51 1.53
N PRO A 8 28.92 -13.16 0.52
CA PRO A 8 29.07 -12.54 -0.79
C PRO A 8 27.75 -12.41 -1.56
N ILE A 9 26.79 -13.32 -1.34
CA ILE A 9 25.46 -13.27 -2.01
C ILE A 9 24.63 -12.12 -1.45
N LEU A 10 24.65 -11.90 -0.14
CA LEU A 10 23.98 -10.77 0.51
C LEU A 10 24.57 -9.42 0.06
N LEU A 11 25.89 -9.33 -0.10
CA LEU A 11 26.55 -8.11 -0.59
C LEU A 11 26.21 -7.84 -2.06
N ALA A 12 26.16 -8.88 -2.91
CA ALA A 12 25.79 -8.76 -4.31
C ALA A 12 24.33 -8.34 -4.49
N THR A 13 23.42 -8.86 -3.66
CA THR A 13 22.01 -8.47 -3.67
C THR A 13 21.82 -7.03 -3.20
N PHE A 14 22.55 -6.60 -2.18
CA PHE A 14 22.51 -5.21 -1.68
C PHE A 14 23.06 -4.22 -2.71
N VAL A 15 24.16 -4.55 -3.41
CA VAL A 15 24.74 -3.71 -4.47
C VAL A 15 23.83 -3.65 -5.69
N LEU A 16 23.18 -4.76 -6.09
CA LEU A 16 22.24 -4.79 -7.22
C LEU A 16 20.97 -4.01 -6.94
N THR A 17 20.37 -4.12 -5.74
CA THR A 17 19.20 -3.35 -5.37
C THR A 17 19.49 -1.87 -5.20
N THR A 18 20.64 -1.51 -4.63
CA THR A 18 21.06 -0.11 -4.51
C THR A 18 21.40 0.49 -5.87
N GLY A 19 22.01 -0.27 -6.77
CA GLY A 19 22.32 0.13 -8.14
C GLY A 19 21.07 0.36 -9.00
N LEU A 20 20.05 -0.49 -8.90
CA LEU A 20 18.78 -0.34 -9.61
C LEU A 20 17.94 0.83 -9.07
N ILE A 21 17.91 1.02 -7.76
CA ILE A 21 17.23 2.16 -7.14
C ILE A 21 17.99 3.46 -7.45
N GLY A 22 19.31 3.48 -7.33
CA GLY A 22 20.13 4.65 -7.64
C GLY A 22 20.12 5.02 -9.12
N GLY A 23 20.19 4.05 -10.02
CA GLY A 23 20.13 4.26 -11.47
C GLY A 23 18.75 4.70 -11.95
N GLY A 24 17.69 4.12 -11.40
CA GLY A 24 16.31 4.52 -11.70
C GLY A 24 16.00 5.93 -11.21
N LEU A 25 16.46 6.31 -10.03
CA LEU A 25 16.34 7.65 -9.48
C LEU A 25 17.17 8.68 -10.24
N TRP A 26 18.37 8.29 -10.74
CA TRP A 26 19.20 9.16 -11.56
C TRP A 26 18.58 9.47 -12.94
N LEU A 27 18.00 8.46 -13.60
CA LEU A 27 17.25 8.63 -14.86
C LEU A 27 15.99 9.50 -14.68
N LEU A 28 15.28 9.35 -13.56
CA LEU A 28 14.14 10.19 -13.22
C LEU A 28 14.55 11.64 -12.93
N SER A 29 15.71 11.87 -12.31
CA SER A 29 16.29 13.18 -12.04
C SER A 29 16.62 13.96 -13.32
N GLN A 30 17.12 13.29 -14.36
CA GLN A 30 17.45 13.94 -15.62
C GLN A 30 16.22 14.38 -16.42
N ASN A 31 15.08 13.69 -16.25
CA ASN A 31 13.89 13.94 -17.09
C ASN A 31 12.80 14.77 -16.39
N SER A 32 12.88 15.02 -15.08
CA SER A 32 11.80 15.66 -14.31
C SER A 32 12.21 16.93 -13.54
N GLY A 33 13.47 17.34 -13.57
CA GLY A 33 13.94 18.52 -12.83
C GLY A 33 13.88 18.37 -11.30
N LEU A 34 13.69 17.17 -10.76
CA LEU A 34 13.65 16.87 -9.33
C LEU A 34 15.06 16.78 -8.76
N ASN A 35 15.38 17.66 -7.81
CA ASN A 35 16.67 17.68 -7.14
C ASN A 35 16.70 16.64 -5.99
N LEU A 36 17.16 15.43 -6.28
CA LEU A 36 17.25 14.30 -5.36
C LEU A 36 18.32 14.43 -4.27
N GLY A 37 19.18 15.45 -4.33
CA GLY A 37 20.20 15.71 -3.31
C GLY A 37 19.65 16.00 -1.90
N GLN A 38 18.36 16.30 -1.78
CA GLN A 38 17.68 16.56 -0.50
C GLN A 38 17.09 15.30 0.17
N LEU A 39 17.11 14.15 -0.50
CA LEU A 39 16.50 12.90 -0.02
C LEU A 39 17.51 11.90 0.57
N LEU A 40 18.82 12.19 0.51
CA LEU A 40 19.83 11.32 1.10
C LEU A 40 20.06 11.71 2.58
N PRO A 41 20.09 10.74 3.54
CA PRO A 41 20.38 11.01 4.93
C PRO A 41 21.87 11.29 5.13
N GLY A 42 22.24 12.57 5.13
CA GLY A 42 23.58 13.04 5.42
C GLY A 42 23.54 14.28 6.31
N LYS A 43 23.85 14.11 7.60
CA LYS A 43 23.99 15.13 8.66
C LYS A 43 22.73 15.96 8.92
N ALA A 44 21.98 15.57 9.96
CA ALA A 44 20.93 16.38 10.54
C ALA A 44 21.52 17.65 11.20
N PRO A 45 21.04 18.86 10.87
CA PRO A 45 21.12 19.97 11.78
C PRO A 45 20.05 19.77 12.87
N ALA A 46 20.47 19.89 14.13
CA ALA A 46 19.56 19.92 15.27
C ALA A 46 18.56 21.08 15.10
N ASN A 47 17.31 20.77 15.29
CA ASN A 47 16.06 21.50 15.36
C ASN A 47 15.15 21.18 14.17
N ARG A 48 14.37 20.11 14.32
CA ARG A 48 13.09 19.95 13.64
C ARG A 48 12.00 19.82 14.70
N GLU A 49 11.43 20.96 15.04
CA GLU A 49 10.05 20.97 15.53
C GLU A 49 9.19 20.28 14.49
N GLY A 50 8.39 19.31 14.92
CA GLY A 50 7.54 18.51 14.04
C GLY A 50 6.50 19.36 13.34
N THR A 51 6.76 19.75 12.11
CA THR A 51 5.74 20.26 11.19
C THR A 51 5.18 19.07 10.39
N THR A 52 4.21 18.37 10.98
CA THR A 52 3.23 17.56 10.24
C THR A 52 2.22 18.51 9.57
N GLY A 53 2.67 19.36 8.67
CA GLY A 53 1.81 20.28 7.94
C GLY A 53 2.07 20.13 6.44
N THR A 54 1.07 19.67 5.69
CA THR A 54 0.96 19.98 4.26
C THR A 54 1.14 21.48 4.12
N ASN A 55 2.24 21.92 3.48
CA ASN A 55 2.52 23.34 3.33
C ASN A 55 1.42 23.97 2.44
N PRO A 56 0.51 24.80 2.98
CA PRO A 56 -0.60 25.37 2.20
C PRO A 56 -0.11 26.17 0.99
N ALA A 57 1.08 26.76 1.07
CA ALA A 57 1.68 27.53 0.00
C ALA A 57 1.96 26.69 -1.27
N THR A 58 2.22 25.39 -1.14
CA THR A 58 2.48 24.51 -2.29
C THR A 58 1.19 24.16 -3.02
N ILE A 59 0.07 23.97 -2.31
CA ILE A 59 -1.23 23.68 -2.92
C ILE A 59 -1.75 24.92 -3.67
N GLN A 60 -1.62 26.11 -3.09
CA GLN A 60 -2.05 27.37 -3.71
C GLN A 60 -1.28 27.73 -4.99
N ALA A 61 -0.09 27.16 -5.21
CA ALA A 61 0.68 27.36 -6.41
C ALA A 61 0.10 26.66 -7.66
N VAL A 62 -0.86 25.77 -7.50
CA VAL A 62 -1.50 25.03 -8.60
C VAL A 62 -2.38 26.01 -9.41
N LYS A 63 -2.09 26.12 -10.72
CA LYS A 63 -2.83 26.99 -11.64
C LYS A 63 -3.91 26.19 -12.38
N ASN A 64 -4.93 26.90 -12.88
CA ASN A 64 -6.00 26.34 -13.72
C ASN A 64 -6.79 25.22 -13.04
N VAL A 65 -7.05 25.37 -11.74
CA VAL A 65 -7.90 24.42 -10.99
C VAL A 65 -9.34 24.58 -11.47
N PRO A 66 -9.99 23.51 -11.97
CA PRO A 66 -11.36 23.59 -12.44
C PRO A 66 -12.35 23.87 -11.29
N SER A 67 -13.49 24.46 -11.61
CA SER A 67 -14.59 24.64 -10.66
C SER A 67 -15.63 23.52 -10.85
N GLY A 68 -16.29 23.10 -9.76
CA GLY A 68 -17.33 22.07 -9.80
C GLY A 68 -17.19 21.03 -8.70
N ILE A 69 -18.05 20.02 -8.74
CA ILE A 69 -18.01 18.85 -7.83
C ILE A 69 -17.38 17.69 -8.57
N PHE A 70 -16.30 17.17 -8.00
CA PHE A 70 -15.56 16.04 -8.55
C PHE A 70 -15.71 14.85 -7.63
N SER A 71 -16.53 13.88 -8.05
CA SER A 71 -16.69 12.62 -7.33
C SER A 71 -15.45 11.76 -7.51
N TYR A 72 -15.01 11.10 -6.46
CA TYR A 72 -13.89 10.18 -6.46
C TYR A 72 -14.11 9.06 -5.45
N GLY A 73 -13.38 7.97 -5.56
CA GLY A 73 -13.53 6.82 -4.66
C GLY A 73 -12.42 5.80 -4.85
N GLY A 74 -12.54 4.64 -4.24
CA GLY A 74 -11.59 3.54 -4.42
C GLY A 74 -10.97 3.06 -3.12
N SER A 75 -9.65 2.91 -3.11
CA SER A 75 -8.92 2.27 -2.02
C SER A 75 -9.17 2.90 -0.66
N THR A 76 -9.49 2.05 0.33
CA THR A 76 -9.71 2.46 1.72
C THR A 76 -8.42 2.81 2.46
N SER A 77 -7.25 2.38 1.99
CA SER A 77 -5.96 2.77 2.59
C SER A 77 -5.67 4.26 2.44
N TRP A 78 -6.34 4.94 1.51
CA TRP A 78 -6.26 6.40 1.35
C TRP A 78 -7.03 7.19 2.41
N ALA A 79 -7.82 6.56 3.28
CA ALA A 79 -8.67 7.27 4.25
C ALA A 79 -7.89 8.25 5.15
N PRO A 80 -6.72 7.90 5.73
CA PRO A 80 -5.94 8.84 6.53
C PRO A 80 -5.40 10.04 5.72
N ILE A 81 -5.05 9.80 4.45
CA ILE A 81 -4.57 10.85 3.53
C ILE A 81 -5.71 11.80 3.20
N ARG A 82 -6.89 11.27 2.81
CA ARG A 82 -8.08 12.08 2.53
C ARG A 82 -8.48 12.97 3.69
N ALA A 83 -8.50 12.41 4.90
CA ALA A 83 -8.89 13.15 6.11
C ALA A 83 -8.04 14.42 6.34
N LYS A 84 -6.79 14.41 5.87
CA LYS A 84 -5.86 15.55 5.99
C LYS A 84 -5.86 16.45 4.76
N ILE A 85 -5.93 15.87 3.56
CA ILE A 85 -5.68 16.59 2.30
C ILE A 85 -6.95 17.22 1.75
N ASP A 86 -8.10 16.56 1.79
CA ASP A 86 -9.34 17.10 1.24
C ASP A 86 -9.75 18.44 1.87
N PRO A 87 -9.71 18.63 3.20
CA PRO A 87 -9.95 19.93 3.80
C PRO A 87 -8.97 21.02 3.34
N ALA A 88 -7.69 20.65 3.17
CA ALA A 88 -6.67 21.59 2.71
C ALA A 88 -6.90 22.02 1.24
N ILE A 89 -7.31 21.09 0.38
CA ILE A 89 -7.69 21.38 -1.01
C ILE A 89 -8.92 22.27 -1.04
N HIS A 90 -9.95 21.98 -0.28
CA HIS A 90 -11.18 22.79 -0.21
C HIS A 90 -10.91 24.21 0.30
N ALA A 91 -9.99 24.36 1.27
CA ALA A 91 -9.59 25.67 1.78
C ALA A 91 -8.80 26.47 0.73
N ALA A 92 -7.90 25.81 -0.01
CA ALA A 92 -7.11 26.46 -1.06
C ALA A 92 -7.95 26.80 -2.32
N PHE A 93 -8.91 25.94 -2.67
CA PHE A 93 -9.74 26.02 -3.86
C PHE A 93 -11.22 25.78 -3.56
N PRO A 94 -11.95 26.76 -3.00
CA PRO A 94 -13.36 26.60 -2.58
C PRO A 94 -14.31 26.18 -3.72
N SER A 95 -13.96 26.53 -4.96
CA SER A 95 -14.73 26.17 -6.16
C SER A 95 -14.47 24.75 -6.66
N PHE A 96 -13.39 24.11 -6.21
CA PHE A 96 -13.03 22.73 -6.54
C PHE A 96 -13.47 21.80 -5.40
N ARG A 97 -14.67 21.22 -5.54
CA ARG A 97 -15.27 20.41 -4.47
C ARG A 97 -15.04 18.93 -4.71
N LEU A 98 -14.31 18.29 -3.80
CA LEU A 98 -14.12 16.85 -3.78
C LEU A 98 -15.30 16.18 -3.05
N ARG A 99 -15.86 15.12 -3.66
CA ARG A 99 -16.91 14.30 -3.06
C ARG A 99 -16.49 12.83 -3.12
N TYR A 100 -16.14 12.28 -1.97
CA TYR A 100 -15.93 10.85 -1.85
C TYR A 100 -17.24 10.07 -2.09
N THR A 101 -17.18 9.04 -2.91
CA THR A 101 -18.33 8.25 -3.35
C THR A 101 -18.04 6.77 -3.19
N ASP A 102 -18.86 6.08 -2.43
CA ASP A 102 -18.79 4.64 -2.28
C ASP A 102 -19.46 3.93 -3.47
N PRO A 103 -19.02 2.71 -3.81
CA PRO A 103 -19.68 1.93 -4.86
C PRO A 103 -21.10 1.52 -4.43
N LEU A 104 -22.05 1.62 -5.36
CA LEU A 104 -23.41 1.13 -5.15
C LEU A 104 -23.41 -0.41 -5.07
N GLY A 105 -23.87 -0.96 -3.96
CA GLY A 105 -24.01 -2.41 -3.78
C GLY A 105 -22.71 -3.18 -3.62
N GLY A 106 -21.65 -2.53 -3.13
CA GLY A 106 -20.35 -3.19 -2.92
C GLY A 106 -19.51 -2.52 -1.85
N THR A 107 -18.32 -3.07 -1.62
CA THR A 107 -17.35 -2.54 -0.65
C THR A 107 -16.33 -1.65 -1.38
N ALA A 108 -15.93 -0.53 -0.77
CA ALA A 108 -14.90 0.34 -1.29
C ALA A 108 -13.55 -0.38 -1.35
N GLY A 109 -12.82 -0.19 -2.45
CA GLY A 109 -11.52 -0.79 -2.71
C GLY A 109 -10.96 -0.34 -4.05
N SER A 110 -9.71 -0.67 -4.36
CA SER A 110 -9.05 -0.27 -5.61
C SER A 110 -9.83 -0.70 -6.85
N SER A 111 -10.17 -1.97 -6.95
CA SER A 111 -10.93 -2.51 -8.10
C SER A 111 -12.33 -1.92 -8.22
N ALA A 112 -13.01 -1.64 -7.11
CA ALA A 112 -14.31 -0.99 -7.14
C ALA A 112 -14.19 0.45 -7.67
N GLY A 113 -13.20 1.22 -7.17
CA GLY A 113 -12.95 2.58 -7.64
C GLY A 113 -12.59 2.64 -9.12
N ILE A 114 -11.72 1.75 -9.58
CA ILE A 114 -11.33 1.68 -11.00
C ILE A 114 -12.54 1.34 -11.89
N ARG A 115 -13.40 0.40 -11.47
CA ARG A 115 -14.66 0.10 -12.20
C ARG A 115 -15.59 1.31 -12.26
N MET A 116 -15.74 2.05 -11.15
CA MET A 116 -16.55 3.27 -11.13
C MET A 116 -15.99 4.33 -12.07
N LEU A 117 -14.67 4.49 -12.13
CA LEU A 117 -13.99 5.39 -13.07
C LEU A 117 -14.23 4.96 -14.52
N LEU A 118 -14.02 3.69 -14.83
CA LEU A 118 -14.30 3.12 -16.15
C LEU A 118 -15.75 3.31 -16.59
N ASN A 119 -16.69 3.28 -15.65
CA ASN A 119 -18.13 3.49 -15.90
C ASN A 119 -18.54 4.99 -15.93
N GLY A 120 -17.59 5.93 -15.76
CA GLY A 120 -17.89 7.37 -15.74
C GLY A 120 -18.66 7.84 -14.49
N GLN A 121 -18.69 7.05 -13.43
CA GLN A 121 -19.41 7.37 -12.18
C GLN A 121 -18.60 8.31 -11.28
N ILE A 122 -17.28 8.34 -11.43
CA ILE A 122 -16.35 9.20 -10.68
C ILE A 122 -15.32 9.81 -11.63
N ALA A 123 -14.75 10.95 -11.25
CA ALA A 123 -13.77 11.68 -12.03
C ALA A 123 -12.35 11.09 -11.90
N PHE A 124 -12.00 10.52 -10.76
CA PHE A 124 -10.73 9.83 -10.53
C PHE A 124 -10.88 8.76 -9.46
N ALA A 125 -10.03 7.72 -9.53
CA ALA A 125 -10.00 6.63 -8.57
C ALA A 125 -8.70 6.64 -7.76
N GLN A 126 -8.82 6.35 -6.47
CA GLN A 126 -7.69 6.09 -5.59
C GLN A 126 -7.39 4.59 -5.59
N SER A 127 -6.14 4.22 -5.83
CA SER A 127 -5.71 2.82 -5.88
C SER A 127 -4.46 2.60 -5.02
N SER A 128 -4.38 1.44 -4.38
CA SER A 128 -3.18 0.94 -3.68
C SER A 128 -2.45 -0.12 -4.52
N ARG A 129 -2.81 -0.28 -5.78
CA ARG A 129 -2.12 -1.14 -6.73
C ARG A 129 -1.98 -0.45 -8.08
N PRO A 130 -1.04 -0.88 -8.91
CA PRO A 130 -0.99 -0.46 -10.31
C PRO A 130 -2.27 -0.84 -11.05
N LEU A 131 -2.55 -0.13 -12.14
CA LEU A 131 -3.58 -0.52 -13.10
C LEU A 131 -3.16 -1.79 -13.84
N GLU A 132 -4.13 -2.65 -14.10
CA GLU A 132 -3.93 -3.88 -14.87
C GLU A 132 -4.04 -3.63 -16.37
N PRO A 133 -3.35 -4.42 -17.23
CA PRO A 133 -3.43 -4.27 -18.69
C PRO A 133 -4.86 -4.30 -19.21
N GLN A 134 -5.74 -5.10 -18.59
CA GLN A 134 -7.14 -5.21 -18.96
C GLN A 134 -7.93 -3.93 -18.67
N GLU A 135 -7.58 -3.19 -17.63
CA GLU A 135 -8.24 -1.92 -17.27
C GLU A 135 -7.92 -0.83 -18.28
N TYR A 136 -6.68 -0.76 -18.77
CA TYR A 136 -6.31 0.13 -19.89
C TYR A 136 -7.09 -0.20 -21.16
N LYS A 137 -7.18 -1.49 -21.53
CA LYS A 137 -7.96 -1.92 -22.72
C LYS A 137 -9.44 -1.56 -22.61
N GLN A 138 -10.03 -1.72 -21.42
CA GLN A 138 -11.43 -1.34 -21.20
C GLN A 138 -11.66 0.16 -21.33
N ALA A 139 -10.71 1.00 -20.90
CA ALA A 139 -10.79 2.43 -21.10
C ALA A 139 -10.71 2.81 -22.58
N GLU A 140 -9.76 2.24 -23.32
CA GLU A 140 -9.62 2.44 -24.77
C GLU A 140 -10.88 2.05 -25.54
N GLN A 141 -11.48 0.90 -25.22
CA GLN A 141 -12.74 0.44 -25.82
C GLN A 141 -13.91 1.40 -25.56
N ARG A 142 -13.81 2.22 -24.50
CA ARG A 142 -14.80 3.24 -24.14
C ARG A 142 -14.42 4.64 -24.63
N GLY A 143 -13.34 4.78 -25.41
CA GLY A 143 -12.93 6.02 -26.07
C GLY A 143 -12.15 6.99 -25.18
N PHE A 144 -11.55 6.53 -24.06
CA PHE A 144 -10.69 7.36 -23.23
C PHE A 144 -9.43 6.62 -22.76
N GLN A 145 -8.46 7.36 -22.24
CA GLN A 145 -7.21 6.83 -21.74
C GLN A 145 -7.10 6.99 -20.22
N LEU A 146 -6.68 5.94 -19.52
CA LEU A 146 -6.34 6.01 -18.12
C LEU A 146 -4.92 6.55 -17.95
N LYS A 147 -4.77 7.50 -17.01
CA LYS A 147 -3.46 7.98 -16.57
C LYS A 147 -3.28 7.59 -15.10
N GLN A 148 -2.25 6.82 -14.81
CA GLN A 148 -1.84 6.53 -13.44
C GLN A 148 -0.84 7.60 -12.97
N VAL A 149 -1.10 8.19 -11.80
CA VAL A 149 -0.23 9.19 -11.17
C VAL A 149 0.22 8.64 -9.82
N PRO A 150 1.51 8.29 -9.63
CA PRO A 150 2.04 7.91 -8.32
C PRO A 150 1.98 9.11 -7.37
N ILE A 151 1.40 8.92 -6.18
CA ILE A 151 1.22 9.97 -5.18
C ILE A 151 2.06 9.72 -3.93
N ALA A 152 2.17 8.46 -3.51
CA ALA A 152 2.89 8.06 -2.31
C ALA A 152 3.42 6.64 -2.44
N ILE A 153 4.38 6.29 -1.59
CA ILE A 153 4.84 4.93 -1.38
C ILE A 153 4.19 4.44 -0.09
N GLU A 154 3.60 3.25 -0.15
CA GLU A 154 2.95 2.60 0.99
C GLU A 154 3.69 1.31 1.31
N GLY A 155 3.86 1.01 2.61
CA GLY A 155 4.38 -0.26 3.09
C GLY A 155 3.25 -1.20 3.54
N ILE A 156 3.53 -2.50 3.57
CA ILE A 156 2.71 -3.48 4.29
C ILE A 156 3.37 -3.79 5.62
N ALA A 157 2.68 -3.48 6.72
CA ALA A 157 3.08 -3.87 8.05
C ALA A 157 2.49 -5.25 8.39
N ILE A 158 3.30 -6.07 9.04
CA ILE A 158 2.88 -7.37 9.59
C ILE A 158 2.68 -7.20 11.10
N ALA A 159 1.46 -7.45 11.55
CA ALA A 159 1.09 -7.46 12.96
C ALA A 159 1.00 -8.91 13.46
N VAL A 160 1.65 -9.21 14.56
CA VAL A 160 1.58 -10.49 15.26
C VAL A 160 1.15 -10.27 16.71
N HIS A 161 0.70 -11.33 17.38
CA HIS A 161 0.37 -11.24 18.80
C HIS A 161 1.57 -10.71 19.62
N PRO A 162 1.38 -9.74 20.56
CA PRO A 162 2.48 -9.05 21.25
C PRO A 162 3.45 -9.95 22.00
N THR A 163 2.98 -11.12 22.48
CA THR A 163 3.82 -12.07 23.23
C THR A 163 4.53 -13.09 22.35
N LEU A 164 4.41 -12.98 21.01
CA LEU A 164 5.04 -13.92 20.10
C LEU A 164 6.52 -13.55 19.88
N PRO A 165 7.47 -14.32 20.40
CA PRO A 165 8.89 -14.03 20.24
C PRO A 165 9.36 -14.53 18.88
N LEU A 166 9.43 -13.63 17.89
CA LEU A 166 9.92 -13.92 16.54
C LEU A 166 11.07 -12.99 16.18
N PRO A 167 12.16 -13.52 15.60
CA PRO A 167 13.24 -12.68 15.10
C PRO A 167 12.86 -11.92 13.82
N GLY A 168 11.81 -12.37 13.13
CA GLY A 168 11.31 -11.83 11.87
C GLY A 168 10.77 -12.93 10.96
N LEU A 169 10.22 -12.52 9.82
CA LEU A 169 9.73 -13.43 8.78
C LEU A 169 10.33 -13.05 7.43
N THR A 170 10.71 -14.04 6.65
CA THR A 170 11.02 -13.86 5.23
C THR A 170 9.73 -13.72 4.42
N LEU A 171 9.81 -13.13 3.22
CA LEU A 171 8.66 -13.06 2.30
C LEU A 171 8.15 -14.46 1.92
N GLU A 172 9.04 -15.44 1.78
CA GLU A 172 8.66 -16.83 1.49
C GLU A 172 7.90 -17.47 2.65
N GLN A 173 8.37 -17.28 3.89
CA GLN A 173 7.65 -17.76 5.08
C GLN A 173 6.26 -17.10 5.19
N LEU A 174 6.18 -15.80 4.93
CA LEU A 174 4.90 -15.07 4.90
C LEU A 174 3.95 -15.64 3.84
N ARG A 175 4.45 -15.93 2.63
CA ARG A 175 3.70 -16.60 1.57
C ARG A 175 3.20 -17.96 2.02
N GLN A 176 4.06 -18.79 2.61
CA GLN A 176 3.70 -20.13 3.07
C GLN A 176 2.66 -20.10 4.19
N ILE A 177 2.72 -19.14 5.11
CA ILE A 177 1.70 -18.93 6.15
C ILE A 177 0.34 -18.64 5.51
N TYR A 178 0.30 -17.65 4.60
CA TYR A 178 -0.98 -17.21 4.01
C TYR A 178 -1.52 -18.12 2.91
N THR A 179 -0.72 -19.03 2.37
CA THR A 179 -1.18 -20.11 1.50
C THR A 179 -1.51 -21.40 2.27
N GLY A 180 -1.31 -21.43 3.60
CA GLY A 180 -1.65 -22.55 4.46
C GLY A 180 -0.63 -23.69 4.47
N ARG A 181 0.58 -23.45 3.95
CA ARG A 181 1.68 -24.45 3.95
C ARG A 181 2.43 -24.48 5.28
N LEU A 182 2.60 -23.32 5.93
CA LEU A 182 3.14 -23.16 7.28
C LEU A 182 1.97 -22.92 8.23
N THR A 183 1.87 -23.78 9.25
CA THR A 183 0.74 -23.76 10.18
C THR A 183 1.16 -23.70 11.65
N ASN A 184 2.45 -23.76 11.94
CA ASN A 184 2.98 -23.69 13.30
C ASN A 184 4.20 -22.76 13.35
N TRP A 185 4.26 -21.90 14.35
CA TRP A 185 5.34 -20.93 14.53
C TRP A 185 6.71 -21.58 14.76
N ARG A 186 6.78 -22.81 15.29
CA ARG A 186 8.04 -23.53 15.44
C ARG A 186 8.79 -23.74 14.13
N GLU A 187 8.08 -23.80 13.01
CA GLU A 187 8.65 -24.01 11.68
C GLU A 187 9.43 -22.78 11.17
N VAL A 188 9.25 -21.64 11.82
CA VAL A 188 9.96 -20.37 11.51
C VAL A 188 10.77 -19.84 12.69
N GLY A 189 11.11 -20.73 13.67
CA GLY A 189 11.94 -20.38 14.83
C GLY A 189 11.19 -19.78 16.01
N GLY A 190 9.87 -19.82 15.98
CA GLY A 190 8.99 -19.43 17.08
C GLY A 190 8.62 -20.58 18.02
N PRO A 191 7.70 -20.35 18.96
CA PRO A 191 7.22 -21.38 19.89
C PRO A 191 6.38 -22.43 19.17
N ASN A 192 6.17 -23.59 19.82
CA ASN A 192 5.23 -24.59 19.34
C ASN A 192 3.78 -24.11 19.53
N LEU A 193 3.34 -23.27 18.61
CA LEU A 193 2.05 -22.60 18.66
C LEU A 193 1.43 -22.56 17.24
N PRO A 194 0.16 -22.94 17.07
CA PRO A 194 -0.52 -22.85 15.78
C PRO A 194 -0.56 -21.41 15.26
N ILE A 195 -0.40 -21.25 13.94
CA ILE A 195 -0.54 -19.96 13.28
C ILE A 195 -2.01 -19.71 12.95
N THR A 196 -2.54 -18.56 13.37
CA THR A 196 -3.88 -18.08 13.02
C THR A 196 -3.79 -16.84 12.14
N PRO A 197 -3.77 -16.98 10.80
CA PRO A 197 -3.69 -15.86 9.90
C PRO A 197 -5.06 -15.22 9.68
N TYR A 198 -5.11 -13.89 9.73
CA TYR A 198 -6.28 -13.08 9.41
C TYR A 198 -6.08 -12.33 8.10
N SER A 199 -7.16 -12.16 7.33
CA SER A 199 -7.20 -11.32 6.14
C SER A 199 -8.57 -10.69 5.96
N ARG A 200 -8.65 -9.52 5.36
CA ARG A 200 -9.91 -9.02 4.79
C ARG A 200 -10.22 -9.80 3.51
N ARG A 201 -11.48 -9.73 3.06
CA ARG A 201 -11.85 -10.34 1.79
C ARG A 201 -11.22 -9.55 0.63
N VAL A 202 -10.89 -10.24 -0.46
CA VAL A 202 -10.21 -9.65 -1.64
C VAL A 202 -11.00 -8.46 -2.19
N GLN A 203 -12.32 -8.59 -2.32
CA GLN A 203 -13.17 -7.53 -2.85
C GLN A 203 -13.29 -6.29 -1.96
N ASP A 204 -12.84 -6.39 -0.70
CA ASP A 204 -13.03 -5.35 0.31
C ASP A 204 -11.79 -4.46 0.51
N ALA A 205 -10.64 -4.81 -0.07
CA ALA A 205 -9.42 -4.06 0.19
C ALA A 205 -8.36 -4.23 -0.91
N GLY A 206 -7.93 -3.11 -1.50
CA GLY A 206 -6.83 -3.10 -2.46
C GLY A 206 -5.50 -3.61 -1.89
N THR A 207 -5.29 -3.46 -0.57
CA THR A 207 -4.14 -4.05 0.13
C THR A 207 -4.14 -5.58 0.03
N VAL A 208 -5.32 -6.23 0.06
CA VAL A 208 -5.42 -7.69 -0.10
C VAL A 208 -5.12 -8.10 -1.53
N GLU A 209 -5.62 -7.36 -2.53
CA GLU A 209 -5.29 -7.58 -3.94
C GLU A 209 -3.79 -7.46 -4.17
N PHE A 210 -3.17 -6.40 -3.65
CA PHE A 210 -1.72 -6.20 -3.73
C PHE A 210 -0.95 -7.33 -3.02
N PHE A 211 -1.38 -7.73 -1.83
CA PHE A 211 -0.74 -8.81 -1.07
C PHE A 211 -0.79 -10.13 -1.84
N ILE A 212 -1.93 -10.50 -2.40
CA ILE A 212 -2.08 -11.70 -3.22
C ILE A 212 -1.19 -11.63 -4.46
N THR A 213 -1.22 -10.53 -5.19
CA THR A 213 -0.46 -10.40 -6.44
C THR A 213 1.05 -10.38 -6.18
N THR A 214 1.50 -9.60 -5.18
CA THR A 214 2.93 -9.32 -4.98
C THR A 214 3.57 -10.33 -4.02
N ILE A 215 2.94 -10.59 -2.87
CA ILE A 215 3.53 -11.46 -1.83
C ILE A 215 3.21 -12.92 -2.10
N LEU A 216 1.94 -13.24 -2.41
CA LEU A 216 1.54 -14.61 -2.69
C LEU A 216 1.81 -15.02 -4.15
N GLN A 217 2.28 -14.12 -5.00
CA GLN A 217 2.55 -14.38 -6.44
C GLN A 217 1.34 -14.99 -7.16
N GLY A 218 0.15 -14.43 -6.91
CA GLY A 218 -1.10 -14.87 -7.50
C GLY A 218 -1.72 -16.13 -6.87
N GLN A 219 -1.06 -16.76 -5.88
CA GLN A 219 -1.64 -17.89 -5.17
C GLN A 219 -2.81 -17.44 -4.28
N PRO A 220 -3.90 -18.20 -4.18
CA PRO A 220 -5.02 -17.85 -3.31
C PRO A 220 -4.66 -17.96 -1.83
N LEU A 221 -5.42 -17.25 -1.00
CA LEU A 221 -5.36 -17.41 0.45
C LEU A 221 -5.73 -18.84 0.85
N GLY A 222 -4.98 -19.40 1.78
CA GLY A 222 -5.19 -20.74 2.33
C GLY A 222 -6.52 -20.83 3.08
N ARG A 223 -7.05 -22.06 3.21
CA ARG A 223 -8.32 -22.34 3.90
C ARG A 223 -8.26 -22.03 5.41
N ASN A 224 -7.07 -21.97 5.99
CA ASN A 224 -6.82 -21.61 7.38
C ASN A 224 -6.88 -20.11 7.64
N VAL A 225 -6.90 -19.26 6.59
CA VAL A 225 -6.98 -17.80 6.74
C VAL A 225 -8.40 -17.40 7.12
N GLN A 226 -8.51 -16.76 8.28
CA GLN A 226 -9.79 -16.31 8.80
C GLN A 226 -10.14 -14.93 8.26
N SER A 227 -11.38 -14.78 7.78
CA SER A 227 -11.87 -13.51 7.25
C SER A 227 -12.27 -12.56 8.37
N VAL A 228 -11.94 -11.27 8.18
CA VAL A 228 -12.34 -10.15 9.04
C VAL A 228 -12.92 -9.02 8.21
N ALA A 229 -13.84 -8.26 8.81
CA ALA A 229 -14.53 -7.18 8.09
C ALA A 229 -13.68 -5.89 8.00
N SER A 230 -12.78 -5.64 8.96
CA SER A 230 -11.99 -4.42 9.01
C SER A 230 -10.60 -4.63 9.60
N THR A 231 -9.68 -3.70 9.33
CA THR A 231 -8.35 -3.65 9.96
C THR A 231 -8.45 -3.51 11.48
N THR A 232 -9.39 -2.73 11.98
CA THR A 232 -9.60 -2.57 13.43
C THR A 232 -10.02 -3.88 14.09
N GLU A 233 -10.91 -4.63 13.47
CA GLU A 233 -11.30 -5.96 13.95
C GLU A 233 -10.10 -6.92 13.94
N ALA A 234 -9.34 -6.94 12.83
CA ALA A 234 -8.16 -7.77 12.71
C ALA A 234 -7.14 -7.51 13.81
N LEU A 235 -6.79 -6.23 14.05
CA LEU A 235 -5.83 -5.86 15.09
C LEU A 235 -6.32 -6.22 16.50
N ARG A 236 -7.61 -6.09 16.79
CA ARG A 236 -8.19 -6.57 18.06
C ARG A 236 -8.08 -8.08 18.21
N LYS A 237 -8.36 -8.84 17.14
CA LYS A 237 -8.19 -10.29 17.14
C LYS A 237 -6.72 -10.68 17.34
N VAL A 238 -5.79 -10.00 16.65
CA VAL A 238 -4.35 -10.23 16.81
C VAL A 238 -3.91 -9.98 18.25
N ALA A 239 -4.37 -8.90 18.88
CA ALA A 239 -4.02 -8.59 20.26
C ALA A 239 -4.55 -9.60 21.30
N ASN A 240 -5.61 -10.34 20.97
CA ASN A 240 -6.28 -11.26 21.91
C ASN A 240 -6.15 -12.75 21.54
N THR A 241 -5.49 -13.08 20.43
CA THR A 241 -5.36 -14.47 19.98
C THR A 241 -3.87 -14.82 19.87
N PRO A 242 -3.31 -15.59 20.82
CA PRO A 242 -1.95 -16.09 20.71
C PRO A 242 -1.71 -16.81 19.38
N GLY A 243 -0.55 -16.57 18.76
CA GLY A 243 -0.19 -17.19 17.49
C GLY A 243 -0.85 -16.57 16.26
N SER A 244 -1.58 -15.48 16.42
CA SER A 244 -2.20 -14.80 15.28
C SER A 244 -1.25 -13.87 14.53
N ILE A 245 -1.58 -13.65 13.25
CA ILE A 245 -0.87 -12.77 12.33
C ILE A 245 -1.87 -12.07 11.40
N TYR A 246 -1.61 -10.80 11.10
CA TYR A 246 -2.36 -9.98 10.15
C TYR A 246 -1.42 -9.07 9.38
N TYR A 247 -1.82 -8.62 8.21
CA TYR A 247 -1.13 -7.60 7.42
C TYR A 247 -2.05 -6.43 7.11
N ALA A 248 -1.49 -5.23 7.12
CA ALA A 248 -2.20 -4.00 6.80
C ALA A 248 -1.29 -3.03 6.06
N SER A 249 -1.88 -2.08 5.35
CA SER A 249 -1.14 -0.95 4.85
C SER A 249 -0.66 -0.07 6.03
N ALA A 250 0.59 0.36 5.93
CA ALA A 250 1.22 1.29 6.87
C ALA A 250 1.55 2.56 6.09
N PRO A 251 0.78 3.64 6.31
CA PRO A 251 1.00 4.95 5.68
C PRO A 251 2.24 5.67 6.21
#